data_4ef9be7bc0e85536bf515251da9163e7
#
_entry.id   4ef9be7bc0e85536bf515251da9163e7
#
_cell.length_a   1.000
_cell.length_b   1.000
_cell.length_c   1.000
_cell.angle_alpha   90.00
_cell.angle_beta   90.00
_cell.angle_gamma   90.00
#
_symmetry.space_group_name_H-M   'P 1'
#
loop_
_entity.id
_entity.type
_entity.pdbx_description
1 polymer ?
#
loop_
_entity_poly.entity_id
_entity_poly.type
_entity_poly.pdbx_seq_one_letter_code
_entity_poly.pdbx_strand_id
1 'polypeptide(L)'
;MIDINIIRTNKELVKENIKKKFQNEKLPLVDSIYDMDIKYRKIKTEADEDRSKVNTLSKEIGSLMRDKKVEEANKIKEEVSNIKKIIPELEKEEEMLANEIRKKMMKIPNIIDDSVPIGKDDSENVELERFGEAKVPSYEIPYHADIITRLGGLDKESAGRTSGNGFYYLMGDIARLSSAMLSYARDYMIDRDFIYCIPPFMIRSDVVDGVMSFEEMDAMMYKIEGEDLFLIGTSEHSRIGKFKDQLIKEDKLPITMTSYSPCFRKEVGAHGIEERGIYRVHQFEKQEMIVLCKPEESMDWYNKMWKYTVEIFRNMNIPVRTIECCSGDLADLKVKSCDVEAFSPRQSKYFEVGSCSTLGDAQARRLSIRVKGENGNYYPHTLNNTVLASTRALIALIENNYNEDGSITIPEVLRPYMGNKEKIEVK
;
A
#
# COMPACT_ATOMS: atom_id res chain seq x y z
N MET A 1 3.96 -4.26 9.47
CA MET A 1 4.76 -4.69 10.65
C MET A 1 4.51 -6.16 10.88
N ILE A 2 5.54 -6.98 10.97
CA ILE A 2 5.39 -8.42 11.27
C ILE A 2 4.91 -8.65 12.72
N ASP A 3 4.44 -9.87 13.03
CA ASP A 3 4.13 -10.27 14.41
C ASP A 3 5.42 -10.38 15.24
N ILE A 4 5.48 -9.73 16.38
CA ILE A 4 6.63 -9.82 17.31
C ILE A 4 6.86 -11.25 17.78
N ASN A 5 5.83 -12.10 17.81
CA ASN A 5 5.96 -13.51 18.17
C ASN A 5 6.90 -14.27 17.22
N ILE A 6 7.02 -13.85 15.96
CA ILE A 6 7.99 -14.44 15.03
C ILE A 6 9.43 -14.19 15.53
N ILE A 7 9.73 -12.97 15.99
CA ILE A 7 11.05 -12.64 16.55
C ILE A 7 11.28 -13.41 17.87
N ARG A 8 10.25 -13.54 18.71
CA ARG A 8 10.33 -14.28 19.98
C ARG A 8 10.65 -15.76 19.81
N THR A 9 10.04 -16.39 18.82
CA THR A 9 10.11 -17.85 18.62
C THR A 9 11.17 -18.26 17.60
N ASN A 10 11.44 -17.45 16.60
CA ASN A 10 12.38 -17.74 15.51
C ASN A 10 12.97 -16.47 14.89
N LYS A 11 13.83 -15.77 15.62
CA LYS A 11 14.48 -14.56 15.12
C LYS A 11 15.39 -14.80 13.91
N GLU A 12 15.91 -16.03 13.74
CA GLU A 12 16.75 -16.37 12.59
C GLU A 12 15.96 -16.37 11.28
N LEU A 13 14.69 -16.80 11.29
CA LEU A 13 13.80 -16.68 10.14
C LEU A 13 13.71 -15.22 9.65
N VAL A 14 13.56 -14.27 10.59
CA VAL A 14 13.48 -12.84 10.27
C VAL A 14 14.79 -12.34 9.68
N LYS A 15 15.94 -12.76 10.25
CA LYS A 15 17.26 -12.40 9.72
C LYS A 15 17.52 -12.97 8.33
N GLU A 16 17.11 -14.21 8.08
CA GLU A 16 17.20 -14.83 6.74
C GLU A 16 16.35 -14.08 5.72
N ASN A 17 15.13 -13.69 6.10
CA ASN A 17 14.26 -12.90 5.25
C ASN A 17 14.88 -11.53 4.91
N ILE A 18 15.48 -10.84 5.89
CA ILE A 18 16.22 -9.60 5.68
C ILE A 18 17.36 -9.79 4.67
N LYS A 19 18.12 -10.90 4.79
CA LYS A 19 19.18 -11.23 3.83
C LYS A 19 18.64 -11.50 2.43
N LYS A 20 17.52 -12.25 2.31
CA LYS A 20 16.83 -12.48 1.02
C LYS A 20 16.42 -11.18 0.35
N LYS A 21 16.07 -10.15 1.13
CA LYS A 21 15.73 -8.80 0.65
C LYS A 21 16.95 -7.88 0.45
N PHE A 22 18.16 -8.36 0.63
CA PHE A 22 19.42 -7.59 0.51
C PHE A 22 19.52 -6.37 1.43
N GLN A 23 18.85 -6.40 2.60
CA GLN A 23 18.78 -5.31 3.57
C GLN A 23 19.61 -5.61 4.84
N ASN A 24 20.85 -6.05 4.67
CA ASN A 24 21.70 -6.55 5.76
C ASN A 24 21.93 -5.52 6.88
N GLU A 25 21.83 -4.24 6.60
CA GLU A 25 21.92 -3.14 7.56
C GLU A 25 20.83 -3.19 8.64
N LYS A 26 19.70 -3.89 8.36
CA LYS A 26 18.60 -4.09 9.31
C LYS A 26 18.79 -5.28 10.26
N LEU A 27 19.79 -6.15 10.03
CA LEU A 27 20.03 -7.33 10.88
C LEU A 27 20.19 -7.01 12.37
N PRO A 28 20.97 -5.96 12.79
CA PRO A 28 21.11 -5.62 14.21
C PRO A 28 19.78 -5.21 14.87
N LEU A 29 18.79 -4.73 14.10
CA LEU A 29 17.50 -4.37 14.65
C LEU A 29 16.76 -5.56 15.24
N VAL A 30 16.91 -6.75 14.66
CA VAL A 30 16.24 -7.99 15.11
C VAL A 30 16.70 -8.36 16.52
N ASP A 31 18.02 -8.38 16.76
CA ASP A 31 18.56 -8.67 18.09
C ASP A 31 18.17 -7.58 19.10
N SER A 32 18.28 -6.31 18.71
CA SER A 32 17.85 -5.19 19.55
C SER A 32 16.37 -5.28 19.97
N ILE A 33 15.47 -5.65 19.05
CA ILE A 33 14.05 -5.82 19.34
C ILE A 33 13.87 -7.01 20.31
N TYR A 34 14.54 -8.12 20.06
CA TYR A 34 14.47 -9.33 20.90
C TYR A 34 14.86 -9.01 22.36
N ASP A 35 16.00 -8.34 22.56
CA ASP A 35 16.51 -8.00 23.88
C ASP A 35 15.60 -6.99 24.60
N MET A 36 15.11 -5.98 23.86
CA MET A 36 14.14 -5.00 24.39
C MET A 36 12.82 -5.65 24.77
N ASP A 37 12.33 -6.63 24.00
CA ASP A 37 11.09 -7.35 24.29
C ASP A 37 11.23 -8.23 25.55
N ILE A 38 12.38 -8.85 25.79
CA ILE A 38 12.65 -9.57 27.04
C ILE A 38 12.53 -8.60 28.22
N LYS A 39 13.17 -7.43 28.12
CA LYS A 39 13.11 -6.40 29.16
C LYS A 39 11.70 -5.89 29.39
N TYR A 40 10.98 -5.57 28.30
CA TYR A 40 9.59 -5.12 28.33
C TYR A 40 8.68 -6.12 29.06
N ARG A 41 8.77 -7.41 28.71
CA ARG A 41 7.94 -8.45 29.33
C ARG A 41 8.25 -8.61 30.83
N LYS A 42 9.53 -8.49 31.23
CA LYS A 42 9.93 -8.55 32.63
C LYS A 42 9.32 -7.41 33.42
N ILE A 43 9.47 -6.17 32.95
CA ILE A 43 8.93 -4.95 33.62
C ILE A 43 7.41 -5.03 33.68
N LYS A 44 6.75 -5.45 32.59
CA LYS A 44 5.30 -5.63 32.56
C LYS A 44 4.82 -6.63 33.61
N THR A 45 5.50 -7.78 33.72
CA THR A 45 5.16 -8.79 34.73
C THR A 45 5.32 -8.22 36.14
N GLU A 46 6.41 -7.52 36.44
CA GLU A 46 6.68 -6.89 37.72
C GLU A 46 5.60 -5.84 38.08
N ALA A 47 5.23 -4.98 37.12
CA ALA A 47 4.17 -3.99 37.32
C ALA A 47 2.79 -4.65 37.57
N ASP A 48 2.47 -5.75 36.86
CA ASP A 48 1.22 -6.49 37.04
C ASP A 48 1.18 -7.22 38.40
N GLU A 49 2.28 -7.81 38.84
CA GLU A 49 2.44 -8.43 40.17
C GLU A 49 2.27 -7.39 41.28
N ASP A 50 2.92 -6.24 41.17
CA ASP A 50 2.81 -5.14 42.14
C ASP A 50 1.39 -4.58 42.22
N ARG A 51 0.69 -4.40 41.11
CA ARG A 51 -0.72 -4.03 41.05
C ARG A 51 -1.61 -5.07 41.77
N SER A 52 -1.38 -6.34 41.51
CA SER A 52 -2.08 -7.44 42.17
C SER A 52 -1.82 -7.47 43.68
N LYS A 53 -0.55 -7.28 44.07
CA LYS A 53 -0.14 -7.19 45.49
C LYS A 53 -0.81 -6.03 46.21
N VAL A 54 -0.82 -4.82 45.62
CA VAL A 54 -1.54 -3.64 46.18
C VAL A 54 -3.01 -3.94 46.41
N ASN A 55 -3.68 -4.61 45.42
CA ASN A 55 -5.09 -4.97 45.55
C ASN A 55 -5.34 -5.95 46.71
N THR A 56 -4.47 -6.97 46.84
CA THR A 56 -4.57 -7.98 47.92
C THR A 56 -4.34 -7.34 49.29
N LEU A 57 -3.24 -6.59 49.48
CA LEU A 57 -2.89 -5.92 50.71
C LEU A 57 -3.93 -4.86 51.12
N SER A 58 -4.55 -4.19 50.14
CA SER A 58 -5.62 -3.21 50.41
C SER A 58 -6.87 -3.87 51.00
N LYS A 59 -7.20 -5.10 50.55
CA LYS A 59 -8.29 -5.89 51.13
C LYS A 59 -7.95 -6.32 52.58
N GLU A 60 -6.70 -6.75 52.81
CA GLU A 60 -6.20 -7.15 54.13
C GLU A 60 -6.22 -6.00 55.13
N ILE A 61 -5.78 -4.80 54.74
CA ILE A 61 -5.90 -3.59 55.56
C ILE A 61 -7.36 -3.37 55.99
N GLY A 62 -8.31 -3.55 55.05
CA GLY A 62 -9.75 -3.40 55.35
C GLY A 62 -10.24 -4.44 56.40
N SER A 63 -9.71 -5.66 56.39
CA SER A 63 -10.03 -6.68 57.40
C SER A 63 -9.43 -6.36 58.76
N LEU A 64 -8.12 -6.07 58.80
CA LEU A 64 -7.40 -5.74 60.04
C LEU A 64 -7.99 -4.50 60.74
N MET A 65 -8.41 -3.51 59.99
CA MET A 65 -9.07 -2.32 60.55
C MET A 65 -10.44 -2.67 61.16
N ARG A 66 -11.21 -3.59 60.61
CA ARG A 66 -12.46 -4.09 61.21
C ARG A 66 -12.20 -4.87 62.46
N ASP A 67 -11.12 -5.64 62.52
CA ASP A 67 -10.70 -6.44 63.63
C ASP A 67 -9.96 -5.62 64.73
N LYS A 68 -9.87 -4.28 64.55
CA LYS A 68 -9.18 -3.32 65.43
C LYS A 68 -7.66 -3.57 65.60
N LYS A 69 -7.03 -4.27 64.66
CA LYS A 69 -5.57 -4.55 64.59
C LYS A 69 -4.82 -3.40 63.91
N VAL A 70 -4.84 -2.21 64.50
CA VAL A 70 -4.38 -0.98 63.89
C VAL A 70 -2.87 -0.98 63.59
N GLU A 71 -2.03 -1.56 64.44
CA GLU A 71 -0.57 -1.59 64.23
C GLU A 71 -0.18 -2.48 63.04
N GLU A 72 -0.81 -3.66 62.89
CA GLU A 72 -0.62 -4.54 61.76
C GLU A 72 -1.09 -3.87 60.43
N ALA A 73 -2.27 -3.22 60.46
CA ALA A 73 -2.80 -2.47 59.34
C ALA A 73 -1.86 -1.35 58.89
N ASN A 74 -1.22 -0.63 59.84
CA ASN A 74 -0.32 0.48 59.53
C ASN A 74 0.99 -0.02 58.83
N LYS A 75 1.55 -1.18 59.24
CA LYS A 75 2.70 -1.78 58.57
C LYS A 75 2.39 -2.09 57.09
N ILE A 76 1.22 -2.72 56.85
CA ILE A 76 0.80 -3.06 55.48
C ILE A 76 0.50 -1.78 54.66
N LYS A 77 -0.04 -0.71 55.29
CA LYS A 77 -0.22 0.58 54.62
C LYS A 77 1.11 1.17 54.14
N GLU A 78 2.16 1.06 54.95
CA GLU A 78 3.51 1.52 54.55
C GLU A 78 4.05 0.72 53.39
N GLU A 79 3.91 -0.63 53.37
CA GLU A 79 4.27 -1.48 52.27
C GLU A 79 3.50 -1.09 50.99
N VAL A 80 2.18 -0.95 51.06
CA VAL A 80 1.34 -0.51 49.92
C VAL A 80 1.77 0.88 49.43
N SER A 81 2.12 1.80 50.33
CA SER A 81 2.60 3.14 49.96
C SER A 81 3.92 3.07 49.16
N ASN A 82 4.84 2.18 49.53
CA ASN A 82 6.11 2.01 48.87
C ASN A 82 5.91 1.37 47.47
N ILE A 83 5.10 0.33 47.35
CA ILE A 83 4.78 -0.30 46.07
C ILE A 83 4.12 0.72 45.12
N LYS A 84 3.17 1.51 45.61
CA LYS A 84 2.51 2.57 44.82
C LYS A 84 3.44 3.67 44.31
N LYS A 85 4.64 3.83 44.88
CA LYS A 85 5.65 4.79 44.35
C LYS A 85 6.44 4.17 43.20
N ILE A 86 6.61 2.83 43.19
CA ILE A 86 7.38 2.11 42.18
C ILE A 86 6.56 1.90 40.91
N ILE A 87 5.26 1.55 41.03
CA ILE A 87 4.39 1.27 39.87
C ILE A 87 4.46 2.33 38.76
N PRO A 88 4.36 3.65 39.03
CA PRO A 88 4.43 4.66 37.98
C PRO A 88 5.78 4.72 37.23
N GLU A 89 6.87 4.35 37.91
CA GLU A 89 8.20 4.29 37.27
C GLU A 89 8.28 3.09 36.33
N LEU A 90 7.78 1.90 36.75
CA LEU A 90 7.68 0.72 35.92
C LEU A 90 6.76 0.96 34.72
N GLU A 91 5.59 1.56 34.91
CA GLU A 91 4.66 1.88 33.82
C GLU A 91 5.28 2.83 32.79
N LYS A 92 6.03 3.84 33.25
CA LYS A 92 6.75 4.75 32.37
C LYS A 92 7.82 4.02 31.55
N GLU A 93 8.57 3.11 32.17
CA GLU A 93 9.59 2.32 31.46
C GLU A 93 8.94 1.32 30.51
N GLU A 94 7.82 0.69 30.89
CA GLU A 94 7.01 -0.17 30.04
C GLU A 94 6.56 0.59 28.77
N GLU A 95 6.01 1.79 28.92
CA GLU A 95 5.54 2.60 27.80
C GLU A 95 6.70 3.03 26.89
N MET A 96 7.83 3.45 27.45
CA MET A 96 9.01 3.80 26.66
C MET A 96 9.52 2.61 25.83
N LEU A 97 9.64 1.44 26.44
CA LEU A 97 10.08 0.23 25.74
C LEU A 97 9.08 -0.20 24.66
N ALA A 98 7.78 -0.16 24.95
CA ALA A 98 6.74 -0.48 23.96
C ALA A 98 6.84 0.41 22.72
N ASN A 99 7.03 1.72 22.93
CA ASN A 99 7.16 2.70 21.85
C ASN A 99 8.45 2.48 21.03
N GLU A 100 9.58 2.20 21.68
CA GLU A 100 10.85 1.94 20.99
C GLU A 100 10.82 0.61 20.21
N ILE A 101 10.24 -0.45 20.80
CA ILE A 101 10.01 -1.72 20.10
C ILE A 101 9.15 -1.48 18.86
N ARG A 102 8.04 -0.76 19.00
CA ARG A 102 7.15 -0.44 17.87
C ARG A 102 7.89 0.29 16.75
N LYS A 103 8.66 1.33 17.07
CA LYS A 103 9.44 2.11 16.08
C LYS A 103 10.44 1.22 15.32
N LYS A 104 11.12 0.32 16.03
CA LYS A 104 12.08 -0.62 15.41
C LYS A 104 11.37 -1.69 14.57
N MET A 105 10.27 -2.26 15.08
CA MET A 105 9.43 -3.23 14.36
C MET A 105 8.87 -2.69 13.05
N MET A 106 8.58 -1.40 12.97
CA MET A 106 8.11 -0.75 11.73
C MET A 106 9.18 -0.66 10.64
N LYS A 107 10.46 -0.83 10.99
CA LYS A 107 11.59 -0.86 10.04
C LYS A 107 11.93 -2.29 9.58
N ILE A 108 11.39 -3.30 10.23
CA ILE A 108 11.59 -4.71 9.81
C ILE A 108 10.69 -4.99 8.62
N PRO A 109 11.25 -5.50 7.49
CA PRO A 109 10.45 -5.87 6.34
C PRO A 109 9.53 -7.05 6.65
N ASN A 110 8.42 -7.13 5.91
CA ASN A 110 7.51 -8.27 5.98
C ASN A 110 8.20 -9.55 5.53
N ILE A 111 7.72 -10.69 6.02
CA ILE A 111 8.19 -12.00 5.55
C ILE A 111 7.64 -12.21 4.15
N ILE A 112 8.53 -12.44 3.19
CA ILE A 112 8.15 -12.72 1.80
C ILE A 112 7.62 -14.14 1.66
N ASP A 113 6.73 -14.33 0.69
CA ASP A 113 6.23 -15.65 0.31
C ASP A 113 7.37 -16.53 -0.23
N ASP A 114 7.34 -17.83 0.03
CA ASP A 114 8.39 -18.76 -0.39
C ASP A 114 8.51 -18.88 -1.92
N SER A 115 7.47 -18.53 -2.67
CA SER A 115 7.47 -18.53 -4.14
C SER A 115 8.10 -17.28 -4.76
N VAL A 116 8.44 -16.27 -3.96
CA VAL A 116 9.09 -15.04 -4.45
C VAL A 116 10.50 -15.35 -4.96
N PRO A 117 10.83 -15.00 -6.21
CA PRO A 117 12.17 -15.19 -6.74
C PRO A 117 13.18 -14.35 -5.96
N ILE A 118 14.36 -14.94 -5.72
CA ILE A 118 15.45 -14.22 -5.04
C ILE A 118 16.22 -13.45 -6.10
N GLY A 119 16.27 -12.13 -5.95
CA GLY A 119 16.96 -11.21 -6.85
C GLY A 119 17.23 -9.89 -6.14
N LYS A 120 18.19 -9.11 -6.63
CA LYS A 120 18.70 -7.90 -5.98
C LYS A 120 17.88 -6.66 -6.29
N ASP A 121 17.42 -6.54 -7.54
CA ASP A 121 16.69 -5.36 -8.03
C ASP A 121 15.72 -5.76 -9.17
N ASP A 122 15.02 -4.80 -9.73
CA ASP A 122 13.99 -4.96 -10.77
C ASP A 122 14.50 -5.66 -12.04
N SER A 123 15.79 -5.64 -12.34
CA SER A 123 16.39 -6.34 -13.48
C SER A 123 16.33 -7.88 -13.34
N GLU A 124 16.13 -8.39 -12.13
CA GLU A 124 16.03 -9.82 -11.81
C GLU A 124 14.57 -10.27 -11.58
N ASN A 125 13.60 -9.40 -11.87
CA ASN A 125 12.19 -9.76 -11.88
C ASN A 125 11.89 -10.83 -12.95
N VAL A 126 10.94 -11.72 -12.67
CA VAL A 126 10.68 -12.91 -13.51
C VAL A 126 9.39 -12.73 -14.31
N GLU A 127 9.50 -12.80 -15.64
CA GLU A 127 8.33 -12.84 -16.50
C GLU A 127 7.54 -14.15 -16.29
N LEU A 128 6.23 -14.03 -16.02
CA LEU A 128 5.35 -15.17 -15.78
C LEU A 128 4.61 -15.57 -17.05
N GLU A 129 3.87 -14.63 -17.65
CA GLU A 129 2.97 -14.93 -18.78
C GLU A 129 2.77 -13.70 -19.66
N ARG A 130 2.53 -13.94 -20.95
CA ARG A 130 2.16 -12.93 -21.96
C ARG A 130 0.73 -13.12 -22.44
N PHE A 131 0.01 -12.01 -22.58
CA PHE A 131 -1.37 -11.98 -23.01
C PHE A 131 -1.50 -11.09 -24.25
N GLY A 132 -1.92 -11.69 -25.34
CA GLY A 132 -2.06 -11.04 -26.64
C GLY A 132 -0.76 -10.97 -27.43
N GLU A 133 -0.91 -10.69 -28.72
CA GLU A 133 0.20 -10.62 -29.66
C GLU A 133 0.79 -9.21 -29.69
N ALA A 134 2.08 -9.10 -29.32
CA ALA A 134 2.85 -7.86 -29.42
C ALA A 134 3.22 -7.58 -30.86
N LYS A 135 2.56 -6.63 -31.51
CA LYS A 135 2.78 -6.27 -32.93
C LYS A 135 3.44 -4.91 -33.04
N VAL A 136 4.47 -4.81 -33.86
CA VAL A 136 5.09 -3.54 -34.27
C VAL A 136 4.62 -3.25 -35.68
N PRO A 137 3.94 -2.11 -35.95
CA PRO A 137 3.51 -1.77 -37.28
C PRO A 137 4.69 -1.44 -38.19
N SER A 138 4.47 -1.45 -39.52
CA SER A 138 5.49 -1.10 -40.51
C SER A 138 5.79 0.41 -40.59
N TYR A 139 4.93 1.24 -40.01
CA TYR A 139 5.09 2.70 -39.94
C TYR A 139 5.62 3.14 -38.58
N GLU A 140 6.26 4.30 -38.56
CA GLU A 140 6.80 4.88 -37.34
C GLU A 140 5.67 5.40 -36.43
N ILE A 141 5.74 5.03 -35.16
CA ILE A 141 4.87 5.61 -34.11
C ILE A 141 5.65 6.75 -33.44
N PRO A 142 5.19 8.01 -33.54
CA PRO A 142 5.83 9.12 -32.87
C PRO A 142 5.79 8.99 -31.34
N TYR A 143 6.56 9.82 -30.65
CA TYR A 143 6.51 9.88 -29.18
C TYR A 143 5.11 10.28 -28.70
N HIS A 144 4.60 9.62 -27.68
CA HIS A 144 3.21 9.82 -27.22
C HIS A 144 2.85 11.30 -26.97
N ALA A 145 3.78 12.09 -26.41
CA ALA A 145 3.52 13.50 -26.18
C ALA A 145 3.34 14.29 -27.51
N ASP A 146 4.10 13.94 -28.55
CA ASP A 146 3.99 14.57 -29.86
C ASP A 146 2.65 14.21 -30.53
N ILE A 147 2.22 12.93 -30.39
CA ILE A 147 0.90 12.49 -30.88
C ILE A 147 -0.21 13.27 -30.21
N ILE A 148 -0.21 13.30 -28.85
CA ILE A 148 -1.27 13.95 -28.07
C ILE A 148 -1.29 15.47 -28.35
N THR A 149 -0.13 16.12 -28.47
CA THR A 149 -0.01 17.54 -28.78
C THR A 149 -0.58 17.83 -30.17
N ARG A 150 -0.26 17.03 -31.19
CA ARG A 150 -0.79 17.16 -32.54
C ARG A 150 -2.32 17.02 -32.60
N LEU A 151 -2.89 16.20 -31.73
CA LEU A 151 -4.34 16.05 -31.57
C LEU A 151 -4.98 17.18 -30.72
N GLY A 152 -4.20 18.20 -30.31
CA GLY A 152 -4.67 19.28 -29.45
C GLY A 152 -5.03 18.85 -28.03
N GLY A 153 -4.49 17.73 -27.58
CA GLY A 153 -4.86 17.07 -26.32
C GLY A 153 -3.88 17.27 -25.15
N LEU A 154 -2.73 17.93 -25.36
CA LEU A 154 -1.71 18.12 -24.32
C LEU A 154 -1.19 19.56 -24.32
N ASP A 155 -1.21 20.21 -23.15
CA ASP A 155 -0.53 21.50 -22.93
C ASP A 155 0.36 21.41 -21.67
N LYS A 156 1.63 21.19 -21.89
CA LYS A 156 2.65 21.18 -20.83
C LYS A 156 3.24 22.57 -20.58
N GLU A 157 3.20 23.45 -21.55
CA GLU A 157 3.73 24.81 -21.41
C GLU A 157 2.91 25.62 -20.39
N SER A 158 1.59 25.59 -20.51
CA SER A 158 0.71 26.23 -19.53
C SER A 158 0.78 25.55 -18.16
N ALA A 159 0.92 24.24 -18.12
CA ALA A 159 1.11 23.52 -16.87
C ALA A 159 2.43 23.93 -16.17
N GLY A 160 3.51 24.11 -16.94
CA GLY A 160 4.79 24.64 -16.44
C GLY A 160 4.64 26.02 -15.80
N ARG A 161 3.84 26.92 -16.41
CA ARG A 161 3.55 28.26 -15.84
C ARG A 161 2.65 28.21 -14.60
N THR A 162 1.75 27.25 -14.52
CA THR A 162 0.76 27.13 -13.43
C THR A 162 1.30 26.39 -12.21
N SER A 163 1.98 25.27 -12.44
CA SER A 163 2.31 24.30 -11.37
C SER A 163 3.77 23.82 -11.40
N GLY A 164 4.51 24.16 -12.46
CA GLY A 164 5.89 23.71 -12.66
C GLY A 164 5.99 22.45 -13.54
N ASN A 165 7.22 21.92 -13.63
CA ASN A 165 7.49 20.71 -14.39
C ASN A 165 6.81 19.48 -13.73
N GLY A 166 6.56 18.43 -14.53
CA GLY A 166 5.90 17.22 -14.04
C GLY A 166 4.38 17.30 -13.91
N PHE A 167 3.77 18.43 -14.34
CA PHE A 167 2.32 18.61 -14.49
C PHE A 167 1.92 18.71 -15.95
N TYR A 168 0.63 18.59 -16.23
CA TYR A 168 0.09 18.61 -17.59
C TYR A 168 -1.38 19.07 -17.59
N TYR A 169 -1.85 19.63 -18.70
CA TYR A 169 -3.26 19.72 -19.02
C TYR A 169 -3.56 18.69 -20.11
N LEU A 170 -4.58 17.85 -19.90
CA LEU A 170 -5.22 17.09 -20.96
C LEU A 170 -6.44 17.89 -21.45
N MET A 171 -6.67 17.87 -22.77
CA MET A 171 -7.73 18.65 -23.39
C MET A 171 -8.52 17.85 -24.43
N GLY A 172 -9.72 18.31 -24.75
CA GLY A 172 -10.54 17.80 -25.85
C GLY A 172 -10.82 16.28 -25.75
N ASP A 173 -10.71 15.62 -26.90
CA ASP A 173 -11.01 14.19 -26.98
C ASP A 173 -9.98 13.31 -26.23
N ILE A 174 -8.76 13.77 -26.04
CA ILE A 174 -7.76 13.06 -25.23
C ILE A 174 -8.12 13.08 -23.74
N ALA A 175 -8.54 14.22 -23.21
CA ALA A 175 -9.04 14.31 -21.83
C ALA A 175 -10.28 13.42 -21.64
N ARG A 176 -11.18 13.42 -22.62
CA ARG A 176 -12.35 12.54 -22.62
C ARG A 176 -11.96 11.06 -22.66
N LEU A 177 -10.96 10.69 -23.48
CA LEU A 177 -10.46 9.32 -23.57
C LEU A 177 -9.87 8.85 -22.23
N SER A 178 -9.08 9.69 -21.55
CA SER A 178 -8.56 9.41 -20.20
C SER A 178 -9.70 9.15 -19.21
N SER A 179 -10.73 10.01 -19.20
CA SER A 179 -11.92 9.83 -18.35
C SER A 179 -12.72 8.59 -18.74
N ALA A 180 -12.83 8.26 -20.03
CA ALA A 180 -13.49 7.06 -20.53
C ALA A 180 -12.85 5.78 -20.03
N MET A 181 -11.50 5.71 -20.06
CA MET A 181 -10.74 4.57 -19.51
C MET A 181 -11.00 4.37 -18.02
N LEU A 182 -10.96 5.44 -17.23
CA LEU A 182 -11.23 5.38 -15.79
C LEU A 182 -12.69 4.98 -15.49
N SER A 183 -13.65 5.48 -16.29
CA SER A 183 -15.07 5.12 -16.15
C SER A 183 -15.30 3.64 -16.49
N TYR A 184 -14.70 3.17 -17.58
CA TYR A 184 -14.76 1.76 -17.95
C TYR A 184 -14.14 0.87 -16.85
N ALA A 185 -12.95 1.22 -16.35
CA ALA A 185 -12.29 0.48 -15.28
C ALA A 185 -13.13 0.44 -13.98
N ARG A 186 -13.80 1.55 -13.62
CA ARG A 186 -14.75 1.61 -12.51
C ARG A 186 -15.91 0.65 -12.71
N ASP A 187 -16.60 0.74 -13.84
CA ASP A 187 -17.80 -0.05 -14.10
C ASP A 187 -17.46 -1.54 -14.20
N TYR A 188 -16.31 -1.86 -14.82
CA TYR A 188 -15.76 -3.21 -14.86
C TYR A 188 -15.59 -3.84 -13.46
N MET A 189 -15.16 -3.05 -12.47
CA MET A 189 -14.98 -3.52 -11.09
C MET A 189 -16.32 -3.62 -10.34
N ILE A 190 -17.25 -2.68 -10.59
CA ILE A 190 -18.62 -2.74 -10.02
C ILE A 190 -19.33 -4.02 -10.47
N ASP A 191 -19.23 -4.38 -11.75
CA ASP A 191 -19.80 -5.60 -12.32
C ASP A 191 -19.19 -6.90 -11.73
N ARG A 192 -18.13 -6.78 -10.94
CA ARG A 192 -17.45 -7.87 -10.20
C ARG A 192 -17.65 -7.79 -8.70
N ASP A 193 -18.72 -7.12 -8.27
CA ASP A 193 -19.11 -6.97 -6.86
C ASP A 193 -18.12 -6.20 -5.98
N PHE A 194 -17.28 -5.33 -6.60
CA PHE A 194 -16.47 -4.40 -5.82
C PHE A 194 -17.29 -3.16 -5.46
N ILE A 195 -17.36 -2.84 -4.18
CA ILE A 195 -18.04 -1.63 -3.71
C ILE A 195 -17.25 -0.41 -4.17
N TYR A 196 -17.87 0.41 -5.02
CA TYR A 196 -17.25 1.68 -5.43
C TYR A 196 -17.33 2.72 -4.33
N CYS A 197 -16.22 3.38 -4.03
CA CYS A 197 -16.18 4.49 -3.10
C CYS A 197 -15.24 5.61 -3.56
N ILE A 198 -15.54 6.84 -3.16
CA ILE A 198 -14.67 8.00 -3.29
C ILE A 198 -14.12 8.31 -1.90
N PRO A 199 -12.83 8.07 -1.65
CA PRO A 199 -12.23 8.26 -0.35
C PRO A 199 -11.78 9.72 -0.14
N PRO A 200 -11.45 10.13 1.09
CA PRO A 200 -10.69 11.35 1.32
C PRO A 200 -9.33 11.32 0.60
N PHE A 201 -8.93 12.43 -0.01
CA PHE A 201 -7.65 12.53 -0.73
C PHE A 201 -6.50 13.06 0.12
N MET A 202 -6.79 13.32 1.39
CA MET A 202 -5.81 13.69 2.42
C MET A 202 -5.98 12.76 3.63
N ILE A 203 -4.86 12.32 4.20
CA ILE A 203 -4.82 11.40 5.34
C ILE A 203 -3.86 11.91 6.42
N ARG A 204 -4.08 11.50 7.66
CA ARG A 204 -3.22 11.84 8.80
C ARG A 204 -1.94 11.04 8.82
N SER A 205 -0.92 11.57 9.50
CA SER A 205 0.39 10.91 9.65
C SER A 205 0.31 9.48 10.17
N ASP A 206 -0.54 9.23 11.15
CA ASP A 206 -0.70 7.89 11.75
C ASP A 206 -1.33 6.86 10.80
N VAL A 207 -2.10 7.32 9.80
CA VAL A 207 -2.58 6.47 8.71
C VAL A 207 -1.45 6.22 7.71
N VAL A 208 -0.66 7.25 7.37
CA VAL A 208 0.53 7.10 6.49
C VAL A 208 1.48 6.06 7.06
N ASP A 209 1.85 6.17 8.34
CA ASP A 209 2.69 5.21 9.06
C ASP A 209 2.15 3.78 9.03
N GLY A 210 0.82 3.65 8.93
CA GLY A 210 0.14 2.36 8.86
C GLY A 210 0.23 1.68 7.49
N VAL A 211 0.27 2.45 6.40
CA VAL A 211 0.08 1.91 5.04
C VAL A 211 1.36 1.83 4.21
N MET A 212 2.43 2.50 4.61
CA MET A 212 3.71 2.51 3.87
C MET A 212 4.92 2.53 4.80
N SER A 213 6.13 2.36 4.23
CA SER A 213 7.38 2.52 4.97
C SER A 213 7.73 4.01 5.13
N PHE A 214 8.61 4.33 6.08
CA PHE A 214 9.09 5.71 6.26
C PHE A 214 9.88 6.21 5.04
N GLU A 215 10.64 5.33 4.40
CA GLU A 215 11.42 5.66 3.20
C GLU A 215 10.51 6.01 2.02
N GLU A 216 9.46 5.22 1.81
CA GLU A 216 8.44 5.50 0.78
C GLU A 216 7.70 6.81 1.08
N MET A 217 7.37 7.09 2.34
CA MET A 217 6.71 8.33 2.74
C MET A 217 7.52 9.57 2.36
N ASP A 218 8.79 9.59 2.70
CA ASP A 218 9.68 10.75 2.45
C ASP A 218 9.89 10.97 0.93
N ALA A 219 10.02 9.88 0.17
CA ALA A 219 10.23 9.94 -1.28
C ALA A 219 8.95 10.31 -2.07
N MET A 220 7.77 9.95 -1.56
CA MET A 220 6.52 10.01 -2.33
C MET A 220 5.56 11.11 -1.88
N MET A 221 5.37 11.32 -0.56
CA MET A 221 4.21 12.04 -0.04
C MET A 221 4.40 13.55 0.02
N TYR A 222 3.39 14.32 -0.43
CA TYR A 222 3.26 15.75 -0.16
C TYR A 222 2.60 15.96 1.19
N LYS A 223 3.23 16.73 2.07
CA LYS A 223 2.68 17.16 3.37
C LYS A 223 2.07 18.54 3.24
N ILE A 224 0.91 18.76 3.88
CA ILE A 224 0.29 20.07 4.00
C ILE A 224 0.98 20.84 5.13
N GLU A 225 1.47 22.02 4.83
CA GLU A 225 2.13 22.87 5.82
C GLU A 225 1.14 23.35 6.89
N GLY A 226 1.52 23.24 8.16
CA GLY A 226 0.69 23.66 9.31
C GLY A 226 -0.39 22.65 9.70
N GLU A 227 -0.55 21.55 8.97
CA GLU A 227 -1.58 20.53 9.23
C GLU A 227 -0.97 19.13 9.42
N ASP A 228 -1.64 18.27 10.18
CA ASP A 228 -1.33 16.83 10.21
C ASP A 228 -2.04 16.11 9.07
N LEU A 229 -1.76 16.54 7.83
CA LEU A 229 -2.36 15.98 6.62
C LEU A 229 -1.32 15.80 5.52
N PHE A 230 -1.51 14.72 4.75
CA PHE A 230 -0.71 14.34 3.58
C PHE A 230 -1.63 14.07 2.41
N LEU A 231 -1.27 14.53 1.20
CA LEU A 231 -1.94 14.14 -0.04
C LEU A 231 -1.66 12.67 -0.33
N ILE A 232 -2.68 11.92 -0.73
CA ILE A 232 -2.53 10.48 -1.02
C ILE A 232 -1.74 10.23 -2.32
N GLY A 233 -0.84 9.26 -2.30
CA GLY A 233 -0.17 8.73 -3.50
C GLY A 233 -0.98 7.64 -4.20
N THR A 234 -2.03 7.13 -3.55
CA THR A 234 -3.00 6.13 -4.04
C THR A 234 -4.21 6.10 -3.11
N SER A 235 -5.38 5.76 -3.64
CA SER A 235 -6.59 5.59 -2.82
C SER A 235 -6.51 4.41 -1.84
N GLU A 236 -5.59 3.46 -2.05
CA GLU A 236 -5.29 2.40 -1.08
C GLU A 236 -5.08 2.95 0.32
N HIS A 237 -4.24 3.99 0.43
CA HIS A 237 -3.86 4.58 1.72
C HIS A 237 -5.08 5.00 2.55
N SER A 238 -5.95 5.78 1.95
CA SER A 238 -7.17 6.28 2.59
C SER A 238 -8.16 5.17 2.91
N ARG A 239 -8.24 4.15 2.03
CA ARG A 239 -9.23 3.08 2.17
C ARG A 239 -8.84 2.04 3.19
N ILE A 240 -7.57 1.70 3.30
CA ILE A 240 -7.08 0.87 4.42
C ILE A 240 -7.22 1.65 5.72
N GLY A 241 -6.88 2.96 5.71
CA GLY A 241 -7.06 3.85 6.85
C GLY A 241 -8.51 3.95 7.37
N LYS A 242 -9.51 3.72 6.50
CA LYS A 242 -10.94 3.64 6.88
C LYS A 242 -11.20 2.62 8.00
N PHE A 243 -10.42 1.58 8.09
CA PHE A 243 -10.61 0.49 9.06
C PHE A 243 -9.72 0.61 10.30
N LYS A 244 -8.94 1.69 10.42
CA LYS A 244 -8.08 1.92 11.59
C LYS A 244 -8.86 1.76 12.90
N ASP A 245 -8.26 1.04 13.87
CA ASP A 245 -8.78 0.75 15.21
C ASP A 245 -10.13 0.01 15.23
N GLN A 246 -10.53 -0.62 14.12
CA GLN A 246 -11.81 -1.34 14.04
C GLN A 246 -11.67 -2.83 14.36
N LEU A 247 -12.73 -3.37 14.96
CA LEU A 247 -12.97 -4.80 15.11
C LEU A 247 -14.08 -5.21 14.14
N ILE A 248 -13.69 -5.79 13.02
CA ILE A 248 -14.58 -6.22 11.92
C ILE A 248 -15.20 -7.58 12.29
N LYS A 249 -16.47 -7.78 11.99
CA LYS A 249 -17.08 -9.10 12.11
C LYS A 249 -16.61 -9.99 10.95
N GLU A 250 -16.30 -11.25 11.23
CA GLU A 250 -15.78 -12.19 10.24
C GLU A 250 -16.73 -12.45 9.07
N ASP A 251 -18.06 -12.39 9.31
CA ASP A 251 -19.10 -12.51 8.28
C ASP A 251 -19.12 -11.36 7.25
N LYS A 252 -18.32 -10.32 7.47
CA LYS A 252 -18.13 -9.22 6.52
C LYS A 252 -16.97 -9.42 5.56
N LEU A 253 -16.14 -10.43 5.77
CA LEU A 253 -15.05 -10.76 4.86
C LEU A 253 -15.51 -11.70 3.74
N PRO A 254 -14.96 -11.59 2.53
CA PRO A 254 -14.00 -10.55 2.12
C PRO A 254 -14.65 -9.18 1.92
N ILE A 255 -13.93 -8.11 2.23
CA ILE A 255 -14.36 -6.75 1.89
C ILE A 255 -13.63 -6.35 0.61
N THR A 256 -14.39 -6.19 -0.47
CA THR A 256 -13.89 -5.82 -1.80
C THR A 256 -14.31 -4.40 -2.13
N MET A 257 -13.35 -3.53 -2.40
CA MET A 257 -13.64 -2.14 -2.74
C MET A 257 -12.82 -1.66 -3.93
N THR A 258 -13.44 -0.85 -4.77
CA THR A 258 -12.76 -0.11 -5.84
C THR A 258 -12.96 1.38 -5.68
N SER A 259 -11.99 2.18 -6.10
CA SER A 259 -12.08 3.64 -5.97
C SER A 259 -11.28 4.38 -7.03
N TYR A 260 -11.86 5.48 -7.47
CA TYR A 260 -11.17 6.53 -8.18
C TYR A 260 -10.52 7.49 -7.19
N SER A 261 -9.32 7.94 -7.50
CA SER A 261 -8.71 9.10 -6.84
C SER A 261 -7.68 9.80 -7.73
N PRO A 262 -7.46 11.10 -7.56
CA PRO A 262 -6.18 11.70 -7.90
C PRO A 262 -5.09 11.07 -7.02
N CYS A 263 -3.89 11.00 -7.55
CA CYS A 263 -2.69 10.51 -6.89
C CYS A 263 -1.62 11.59 -6.99
N PHE A 264 -0.98 11.90 -5.87
CA PHE A 264 0.05 12.94 -5.80
C PHE A 264 1.36 12.31 -5.36
N ARG A 265 2.42 12.44 -6.19
CA ARG A 265 3.73 11.85 -5.91
C ARG A 265 4.84 12.85 -6.19
N LYS A 266 5.82 12.95 -5.28
CA LYS A 266 6.99 13.82 -5.46
C LYS A 266 7.90 13.37 -6.60
N GLU A 267 7.87 12.09 -7.00
CA GLU A 267 8.71 11.50 -8.05
C GLU A 267 10.19 11.89 -7.91
N VAL A 268 10.70 11.82 -6.68
CA VAL A 268 12.09 12.20 -6.37
C VAL A 268 13.06 11.28 -7.13
N GLY A 269 13.99 11.88 -7.88
CA GLY A 269 15.02 11.15 -8.64
C GLY A 269 14.64 10.80 -10.09
N ALA A 270 13.43 11.15 -10.56
CA ALA A 270 13.07 11.00 -11.96
C ALA A 270 13.72 12.11 -12.80
N HIS A 271 14.60 11.74 -13.75
CA HIS A 271 15.26 12.67 -14.67
C HIS A 271 15.31 12.10 -16.10
N GLY A 272 15.32 12.98 -17.10
CA GLY A 272 15.54 12.64 -18.48
C GLY A 272 14.33 12.63 -19.39
N ILE A 273 14.30 11.75 -20.42
CA ILE A 273 13.30 11.71 -21.49
C ILE A 273 11.87 11.47 -20.97
N GLU A 274 11.74 10.84 -19.80
CA GLU A 274 10.45 10.60 -19.14
C GLU A 274 9.76 11.88 -18.67
N GLU A 275 10.50 12.97 -18.43
CA GLU A 275 9.95 14.27 -18.05
C GLU A 275 9.24 14.98 -19.21
N ARG A 276 9.63 14.72 -20.45
CA ARG A 276 9.03 15.34 -21.64
C ARG A 276 7.58 14.93 -21.85
N GLY A 277 7.20 13.71 -21.47
CA GLY A 277 5.86 13.15 -21.66
C GLY A 277 4.97 13.24 -20.42
N ILE A 278 4.08 12.26 -20.31
CA ILE A 278 3.17 12.05 -19.18
C ILE A 278 3.44 10.72 -18.45
N TYR A 279 4.61 10.12 -18.65
CA TYR A 279 4.96 8.81 -18.06
C TYR A 279 5.22 8.93 -16.55
N ARG A 280 6.01 9.92 -16.12
CA ARG A 280 6.24 10.28 -14.72
C ARG A 280 5.77 11.70 -14.47
N VAL A 281 4.78 11.83 -13.60
CA VAL A 281 4.12 13.10 -13.31
C VAL A 281 3.78 13.20 -11.83
N HIS A 282 3.72 14.42 -11.30
CA HIS A 282 3.40 14.68 -9.90
C HIS A 282 1.93 14.43 -9.55
N GLN A 283 1.05 14.48 -10.56
CA GLN A 283 -0.38 14.26 -10.41
C GLN A 283 -0.92 13.40 -11.55
N PHE A 284 -1.67 12.35 -11.21
CA PHE A 284 -2.42 11.53 -12.16
C PHE A 284 -3.67 10.97 -11.47
N GLU A 285 -4.57 10.36 -12.22
CA GLU A 285 -5.74 9.69 -11.67
C GLU A 285 -5.57 8.18 -11.73
N LYS A 286 -6.15 7.49 -10.74
CA LYS A 286 -6.09 6.04 -10.66
C LYS A 286 -7.42 5.45 -10.20
N GLN A 287 -7.84 4.40 -10.88
CA GLN A 287 -8.80 3.44 -10.37
C GLN A 287 -8.03 2.31 -9.69
N GLU A 288 -8.32 2.08 -8.42
CA GLU A 288 -7.64 1.09 -7.56
C GLU A 288 -8.61 0.08 -7.02
N MET A 289 -8.16 -1.15 -6.77
CA MET A 289 -8.91 -2.15 -6.02
C MET A 289 -8.16 -2.54 -4.73
N ILE A 290 -8.88 -2.74 -3.65
CA ILE A 290 -8.36 -3.33 -2.42
C ILE A 290 -9.26 -4.46 -1.94
N VAL A 291 -8.65 -5.41 -1.25
CA VAL A 291 -9.34 -6.52 -0.59
C VAL A 291 -8.82 -6.65 0.83
N LEU A 292 -9.75 -6.79 1.79
CA LEU A 292 -9.47 -7.31 3.12
C LEU A 292 -10.09 -8.70 3.19
N CYS A 293 -9.30 -9.71 3.50
CA CYS A 293 -9.75 -11.10 3.51
C CYS A 293 -9.16 -11.89 4.69
N LYS A 294 -9.62 -13.13 4.84
CA LYS A 294 -8.99 -14.08 5.75
C LYS A 294 -7.58 -14.43 5.25
N PRO A 295 -6.64 -14.77 6.16
CA PRO A 295 -5.28 -15.12 5.77
C PRO A 295 -5.20 -16.23 4.72
N GLU A 296 -6.01 -17.27 4.84
CA GLU A 296 -6.08 -18.41 3.94
C GLU A 296 -6.61 -18.09 2.55
N GLU A 297 -7.36 -17.01 2.38
CA GLU A 297 -7.91 -16.55 1.09
C GLU A 297 -6.95 -15.62 0.32
N SER A 298 -5.87 -15.18 0.97
CA SER A 298 -5.02 -14.10 0.47
C SER A 298 -4.42 -14.39 -0.92
N MET A 299 -3.91 -15.60 -1.14
CA MET A 299 -3.28 -15.95 -2.41
C MET A 299 -4.30 -16.15 -3.54
N ASP A 300 -5.50 -16.61 -3.23
CA ASP A 300 -6.60 -16.70 -4.21
C ASP A 300 -7.02 -15.32 -4.68
N TRP A 301 -7.16 -14.36 -3.75
CA TRP A 301 -7.43 -12.97 -4.07
C TRP A 301 -6.29 -12.33 -4.86
N TYR A 302 -5.03 -12.54 -4.47
CA TYR A 302 -3.86 -12.07 -5.21
C TYR A 302 -3.92 -12.53 -6.69
N ASN A 303 -4.10 -13.84 -6.91
CA ASN A 303 -4.18 -14.43 -8.24
C ASN A 303 -5.40 -13.95 -9.06
N LYS A 304 -6.48 -13.56 -8.41
CA LYS A 304 -7.68 -13.03 -9.04
C LYS A 304 -7.52 -11.56 -9.44
N MET A 305 -6.88 -10.77 -8.56
CA MET A 305 -6.79 -9.32 -8.73
C MET A 305 -5.93 -8.91 -9.91
N TRP A 306 -4.72 -9.46 -10.09
CA TRP A 306 -3.89 -9.09 -11.23
C TRP A 306 -4.51 -9.48 -12.58
N LYS A 307 -5.30 -10.56 -12.64
CA LYS A 307 -6.05 -10.97 -13.85
C LYS A 307 -7.05 -9.92 -14.30
N TYR A 308 -7.70 -9.23 -13.36
CA TYR A 308 -8.62 -8.14 -13.70
C TYR A 308 -7.92 -7.01 -14.45
N THR A 309 -6.72 -6.63 -14.04
CA THR A 309 -5.92 -5.63 -14.77
C THR A 309 -5.54 -6.14 -16.16
N VAL A 310 -5.08 -7.39 -16.29
CA VAL A 310 -4.80 -8.01 -17.58
C VAL A 310 -6.03 -7.96 -18.50
N GLU A 311 -7.20 -8.36 -18.01
CA GLU A 311 -8.45 -8.36 -18.79
C GLU A 311 -8.83 -6.96 -19.26
N ILE A 312 -8.72 -5.93 -18.41
CA ILE A 312 -9.01 -4.54 -18.77
C ILE A 312 -8.13 -4.08 -19.94
N PHE A 313 -6.83 -4.31 -19.87
CA PHE A 313 -5.92 -3.93 -20.95
C PHE A 313 -6.16 -4.76 -22.22
N ARG A 314 -6.44 -6.05 -22.09
CA ARG A 314 -6.79 -6.92 -23.22
C ARG A 314 -8.08 -6.48 -23.92
N ASN A 315 -9.10 -6.06 -23.16
CA ASN A 315 -10.34 -5.53 -23.71
C ASN A 315 -10.15 -4.21 -24.47
N MET A 316 -9.08 -3.48 -24.17
CA MET A 316 -8.64 -2.29 -24.93
C MET A 316 -7.69 -2.62 -26.10
N ASN A 317 -7.53 -3.90 -26.45
CA ASN A 317 -6.62 -4.41 -27.49
C ASN A 317 -5.14 -4.14 -27.21
N ILE A 318 -4.74 -4.01 -25.94
CA ILE A 318 -3.36 -3.77 -25.52
C ILE A 318 -2.72 -5.09 -25.09
N PRO A 319 -1.61 -5.55 -25.74
CA PRO A 319 -0.85 -6.69 -25.28
C PRO A 319 -0.17 -6.37 -23.93
N VAL A 320 -0.22 -7.32 -23.01
CA VAL A 320 0.41 -7.17 -21.69
C VAL A 320 1.19 -8.43 -21.33
N ARG A 321 2.10 -8.29 -20.37
CA ARG A 321 2.74 -9.41 -19.68
C ARG A 321 2.66 -9.21 -18.18
N THR A 322 2.88 -10.28 -17.42
CA THR A 322 2.99 -10.25 -15.97
C THR A 322 4.40 -10.55 -15.53
N ILE A 323 4.88 -9.81 -14.52
CA ILE A 323 6.23 -9.89 -13.97
C ILE A 323 6.13 -10.13 -12.47
N GLU A 324 6.70 -11.22 -11.99
CA GLU A 324 6.84 -11.45 -10.54
C GLU A 324 8.02 -10.64 -10.02
N CYS A 325 7.78 -9.78 -9.05
CA CYS A 325 8.84 -8.99 -8.41
C CYS A 325 9.73 -9.88 -7.55
N CYS A 326 11.03 -9.73 -7.69
CA CYS A 326 12.01 -10.44 -6.87
C CYS A 326 12.14 -9.84 -5.47
N SER A 327 12.80 -10.55 -4.58
CA SER A 327 12.90 -10.21 -3.16
C SER A 327 13.50 -8.85 -2.86
N GLY A 328 14.46 -8.39 -3.66
CA GLY A 328 15.12 -7.09 -3.48
C GLY A 328 14.32 -5.90 -4.03
N ASP A 329 13.42 -6.16 -4.99
CA ASP A 329 12.52 -5.15 -5.57
C ASP A 329 11.23 -4.96 -4.72
N LEU A 330 10.88 -5.93 -3.88
CA LEU A 330 9.70 -5.83 -3.02
C LEU A 330 9.84 -4.74 -1.96
N ALA A 331 8.90 -3.79 -1.92
CA ALA A 331 8.77 -2.84 -0.81
C ALA A 331 8.59 -3.55 0.54
N ASP A 332 8.94 -2.88 1.64
CA ASP A 332 9.05 -3.52 2.97
C ASP A 332 7.76 -4.15 3.50
N LEU A 333 6.61 -3.62 3.13
CA LEU A 333 5.33 -4.17 3.60
C LEU A 333 4.80 -5.32 2.75
N LYS A 334 5.34 -5.52 1.55
CA LYS A 334 4.84 -6.53 0.60
C LYS A 334 5.32 -7.93 0.97
N VAL A 335 4.42 -8.90 0.89
CA VAL A 335 4.70 -10.33 0.99
C VAL A 335 5.03 -10.89 -0.40
N LYS A 336 4.29 -10.43 -1.42
CA LYS A 336 4.44 -10.80 -2.81
C LYS A 336 3.86 -9.72 -3.71
N SER A 337 4.44 -9.52 -4.91
CA SER A 337 3.96 -8.55 -5.89
C SER A 337 4.12 -9.05 -7.30
N CYS A 338 3.11 -8.78 -8.13
CA CYS A 338 3.12 -9.05 -9.56
C CYS A 338 2.78 -7.76 -10.29
N ASP A 339 3.66 -7.34 -11.19
CA ASP A 339 3.42 -6.18 -12.04
C ASP A 339 2.77 -6.61 -13.35
N VAL A 340 1.87 -5.78 -13.86
CA VAL A 340 1.32 -5.89 -15.20
C VAL A 340 1.98 -4.83 -16.06
N GLU A 341 2.61 -5.26 -17.13
CA GLU A 341 3.28 -4.38 -18.07
C GLU A 341 2.60 -4.41 -19.44
N ALA A 342 2.38 -3.23 -20.04
CA ALA A 342 1.83 -3.09 -21.38
C ALA A 342 2.95 -3.02 -22.42
N PHE A 343 2.70 -3.58 -23.60
CA PHE A 343 3.62 -3.49 -24.71
C PHE A 343 3.59 -2.10 -25.35
N SER A 344 4.75 -1.50 -25.54
CA SER A 344 4.96 -0.31 -26.35
C SER A 344 5.44 -0.71 -27.75
N PRO A 345 4.61 -0.65 -28.79
CA PRO A 345 5.05 -0.96 -30.15
C PRO A 345 6.10 0.04 -30.68
N ARG A 346 6.08 1.28 -30.17
CA ARG A 346 7.09 2.31 -30.49
C ARG A 346 8.48 1.94 -30.00
N GLN A 347 8.59 1.37 -28.77
CA GLN A 347 9.87 1.01 -28.16
C GLN A 347 10.24 -0.46 -28.38
N SER A 348 9.30 -1.30 -28.85
CA SER A 348 9.41 -2.77 -28.87
C SER A 348 9.74 -3.34 -27.47
N LYS A 349 9.19 -2.73 -26.42
CA LYS A 349 9.42 -3.07 -25.00
C LYS A 349 8.12 -3.03 -24.21
N TYR A 350 8.13 -3.68 -23.07
CA TYR A 350 7.06 -3.58 -22.09
C TYR A 350 7.38 -2.52 -21.02
N PHE A 351 6.36 -1.92 -20.46
CA PHE A 351 6.47 -0.98 -19.33
C PHE A 351 5.31 -1.16 -18.35
N GLU A 352 5.57 -0.94 -17.07
CA GLU A 352 4.61 -1.13 -15.98
C GLU A 352 3.39 -0.21 -16.13
N VAL A 353 2.19 -0.80 -16.04
CA VAL A 353 0.89 -0.11 -16.04
C VAL A 353 0.05 -0.43 -14.81
N GLY A 354 0.45 -1.41 -14.01
CA GLY A 354 -0.22 -1.78 -12.77
C GLY A 354 0.63 -2.71 -11.93
N SER A 355 0.39 -2.72 -10.62
CA SER A 355 1.08 -3.58 -9.65
C SER A 355 0.06 -4.14 -8.67
N CYS A 356 0.04 -5.45 -8.54
CA CYS A 356 -0.79 -6.21 -7.60
C CYS A 356 0.08 -6.69 -6.44
N SER A 357 -0.35 -6.45 -5.20
CA SER A 357 0.43 -6.84 -4.03
C SER A 357 -0.45 -7.44 -2.94
N THR A 358 0.08 -8.47 -2.27
CA THR A 358 -0.40 -8.87 -0.95
C THR A 358 0.57 -8.36 0.12
N LEU A 359 0.02 -7.76 1.17
CA LEU A 359 0.78 -7.22 2.29
C LEU A 359 0.64 -8.09 3.55
N GLY A 360 -0.06 -9.23 3.42
CA GLY A 360 -0.38 -10.04 4.58
C GLY A 360 -1.09 -9.23 5.64
N ASP A 361 -0.74 -9.40 6.90
CA ASP A 361 -1.33 -8.68 8.02
C ASP A 361 -0.57 -7.39 8.42
N ALA A 362 0.43 -6.98 7.65
CA ALA A 362 1.34 -5.89 8.04
C ALA A 362 0.63 -4.55 8.26
N GLN A 363 -0.26 -4.15 7.35
CA GLN A 363 -1.03 -2.91 7.48
C GLN A 363 -2.08 -3.04 8.58
N ALA A 364 -2.76 -4.18 8.68
CA ALA A 364 -3.74 -4.45 9.71
C ALA A 364 -3.14 -4.34 11.13
N ARG A 365 -1.93 -4.86 11.34
CA ARG A 365 -1.20 -4.73 12.61
C ARG A 365 -0.81 -3.29 12.90
N ARG A 366 -0.34 -2.55 11.89
CA ARG A 366 0.06 -1.14 12.06
C ARG A 366 -1.13 -0.25 12.43
N LEU A 367 -2.29 -0.50 11.83
CA LEU A 367 -3.52 0.27 12.01
C LEU A 367 -4.50 -0.33 13.03
N SER A 368 -4.10 -1.38 13.77
CA SER A 368 -4.95 -2.05 14.77
C SER A 368 -6.28 -2.55 14.18
N ILE A 369 -6.30 -2.96 12.92
CA ILE A 369 -7.48 -3.55 12.27
C ILE A 369 -7.56 -5.01 12.69
N ARG A 370 -8.64 -5.42 13.34
CA ARG A 370 -8.83 -6.79 13.82
C ARG A 370 -10.15 -7.36 13.31
N VAL A 371 -10.20 -8.67 13.24
CA VAL A 371 -11.41 -9.44 12.91
C VAL A 371 -11.81 -10.25 14.14
N LYS A 372 -13.10 -10.23 14.44
CA LYS A 372 -13.71 -11.06 15.49
C LYS A 372 -14.08 -12.41 14.87
N GLY A 373 -13.18 -13.39 14.99
CA GLY A 373 -13.39 -14.75 14.57
C GLY A 373 -13.98 -15.65 15.67
N GLU A 374 -14.36 -16.87 15.31
CA GLU A 374 -14.91 -17.87 16.26
C GLU A 374 -13.91 -18.28 17.32
N ASN A 375 -12.63 -18.42 16.96
CA ASN A 375 -11.52 -18.86 17.83
C ASN A 375 -10.74 -17.69 18.45
N GLY A 376 -11.28 -16.47 18.40
CA GLY A 376 -10.63 -15.27 18.90
C GLY A 376 -10.37 -14.22 17.82
N ASN A 377 -9.78 -13.10 18.22
CA ASN A 377 -9.48 -12.02 17.29
C ASN A 377 -8.20 -12.31 16.51
N TYR A 378 -8.20 -11.98 15.21
CA TYR A 378 -7.04 -12.07 14.34
C TYR A 378 -6.90 -10.82 13.45
N TYR A 379 -5.77 -10.69 12.75
CA TYR A 379 -5.53 -9.63 11.80
C TYR A 379 -5.88 -10.10 10.38
N PRO A 380 -6.73 -9.36 9.63
CA PRO A 380 -7.00 -9.71 8.23
C PRO A 380 -5.78 -9.44 7.37
N HIS A 381 -5.69 -10.13 6.23
CA HIS A 381 -4.76 -9.77 5.18
C HIS A 381 -5.32 -8.63 4.34
N THR A 382 -4.42 -7.77 3.86
CA THR A 382 -4.75 -6.67 2.94
C THR A 382 -4.05 -6.87 1.61
N LEU A 383 -4.78 -6.60 0.53
CA LEU A 383 -4.27 -6.64 -0.83
C LEU A 383 -4.67 -5.37 -1.57
N ASN A 384 -3.82 -4.95 -2.48
CA ASN A 384 -4.12 -3.85 -3.40
C ASN A 384 -3.73 -4.23 -4.82
N ASN A 385 -4.37 -3.61 -5.80
CA ASN A 385 -3.95 -3.67 -7.18
C ASN A 385 -4.45 -2.44 -7.94
N THR A 386 -3.63 -1.95 -8.83
CA THR A 386 -4.01 -0.92 -9.79
C THR A 386 -4.95 -1.52 -10.83
N VAL A 387 -6.20 -1.07 -10.85
CA VAL A 387 -7.13 -1.38 -11.93
C VAL A 387 -6.70 -0.68 -13.21
N LEU A 388 -6.46 0.65 -13.13
CA LEU A 388 -5.99 1.48 -14.22
C LEU A 388 -5.41 2.80 -13.69
N ALA A 389 -4.16 3.10 -14.06
CA ALA A 389 -3.52 4.41 -13.83
C ALA A 389 -3.56 5.22 -15.13
N SER A 390 -4.16 6.42 -15.08
CA SER A 390 -4.59 7.17 -16.26
C SER A 390 -3.48 7.45 -17.29
N THR A 391 -2.33 7.94 -16.86
CA THR A 391 -1.28 8.40 -17.76
C THR A 391 -0.56 7.26 -18.48
N ARG A 392 -0.14 6.22 -17.76
CA ARG A 392 0.52 5.07 -18.37
C ARG A 392 -0.44 4.24 -19.24
N ALA A 393 -1.70 4.07 -18.80
CA ALA A 393 -2.72 3.43 -19.61
C ALA A 393 -3.02 4.22 -20.89
N LEU A 394 -3.05 5.57 -20.83
CA LEU A 394 -3.24 6.41 -21.99
C LEU A 394 -2.08 6.28 -22.99
N ILE A 395 -0.83 6.24 -22.52
CA ILE A 395 0.34 5.99 -23.38
C ILE A 395 0.19 4.61 -24.08
N ALA A 396 -0.10 3.56 -23.32
CA ALA A 396 -0.27 2.22 -23.87
C ALA A 396 -1.40 2.17 -24.90
N LEU A 397 -2.56 2.81 -24.62
CA LEU A 397 -3.68 2.84 -25.55
C LEU A 397 -3.31 3.59 -26.81
N ILE A 398 -2.72 4.79 -26.72
CA ILE A 398 -2.36 5.61 -27.86
C ILE A 398 -1.37 4.88 -28.76
N GLU A 399 -0.30 4.33 -28.21
CA GLU A 399 0.74 3.65 -29.01
C GLU A 399 0.22 2.37 -29.68
N ASN A 400 -0.65 1.60 -29.02
CA ASN A 400 -1.21 0.36 -29.59
C ASN A 400 -2.38 0.58 -30.57
N ASN A 401 -3.01 1.77 -30.56
CA ASN A 401 -4.16 2.09 -31.41
C ASN A 401 -3.87 3.25 -32.38
N TYR A 402 -2.59 3.63 -32.53
CA TYR A 402 -2.15 4.66 -33.47
C TYR A 402 -2.22 4.14 -34.91
N ASN A 403 -2.79 4.94 -35.81
CA ASN A 403 -2.92 4.63 -37.23
C ASN A 403 -1.90 5.43 -38.07
N GLU A 404 -1.55 4.91 -39.24
CA GLU A 404 -0.62 5.56 -40.18
C GLU A 404 -1.08 6.97 -40.61
N ASP A 405 -2.40 7.21 -40.67
CA ASP A 405 -2.99 8.53 -40.96
C ASP A 405 -2.87 9.51 -39.77
N GLY A 406 -2.34 9.05 -38.65
CA GLY A 406 -2.14 9.83 -37.44
C GLY A 406 -3.34 9.90 -36.52
N SER A 407 -4.43 9.21 -36.83
CA SER A 407 -5.58 9.06 -35.96
C SER A 407 -5.34 8.00 -34.87
N ILE A 408 -6.18 8.02 -33.84
CA ILE A 408 -6.20 6.99 -32.79
C ILE A 408 -7.53 6.25 -32.89
N THR A 409 -7.49 4.93 -33.07
CA THR A 409 -8.68 4.09 -32.99
C THR A 409 -9.13 3.96 -31.54
N ILE A 410 -10.41 4.19 -31.28
CA ILE A 410 -11.00 4.03 -29.96
C ILE A 410 -11.46 2.58 -29.79
N PRO A 411 -10.90 1.81 -28.83
CA PRO A 411 -11.35 0.47 -28.51
C PRO A 411 -12.88 0.39 -28.29
N GLU A 412 -13.51 -0.66 -28.73
CA GLU A 412 -14.98 -0.81 -28.69
C GLU A 412 -15.55 -0.61 -27.28
N VAL A 413 -14.89 -1.15 -26.26
CA VAL A 413 -15.31 -1.04 -24.85
C VAL A 413 -15.31 0.41 -24.33
N LEU A 414 -14.60 1.33 -24.97
CA LEU A 414 -14.54 2.73 -24.58
C LEU A 414 -15.51 3.62 -25.39
N ARG A 415 -16.01 3.17 -26.54
CA ARG A 415 -16.88 3.97 -27.42
C ARG A 415 -18.14 4.50 -26.70
N PRO A 416 -18.84 3.73 -25.84
CA PRO A 416 -20.00 4.27 -25.11
C PRO A 416 -19.67 5.49 -24.26
N TYR A 417 -18.47 5.55 -23.66
CA TYR A 417 -18.00 6.68 -22.87
C TYR A 417 -17.49 7.85 -23.72
N MET A 418 -17.22 7.60 -25.01
CA MET A 418 -16.74 8.57 -25.99
C MET A 418 -17.85 9.12 -26.90
N GLY A 419 -19.13 8.84 -26.59
CA GLY A 419 -20.28 9.23 -27.44
C GLY A 419 -20.28 8.48 -28.76
N ASN A 420 -19.89 7.23 -28.71
CA ASN A 420 -19.79 6.31 -29.85
C ASN A 420 -18.82 6.73 -30.96
N LYS A 421 -17.86 7.62 -30.66
CA LYS A 421 -16.75 7.89 -31.58
C LYS A 421 -15.90 6.65 -31.77
N GLU A 422 -15.49 6.39 -33.00
CA GLU A 422 -14.62 5.29 -33.37
C GLU A 422 -13.14 5.69 -33.45
N LYS A 423 -12.87 6.97 -33.75
CA LYS A 423 -11.52 7.52 -33.89
C LYS A 423 -11.38 8.90 -33.31
N ILE A 424 -10.16 9.27 -32.93
CA ILE A 424 -9.73 10.63 -32.66
C ILE A 424 -8.83 11.04 -33.81
N GLU A 425 -9.18 12.12 -34.50
CA GLU A 425 -8.49 12.59 -35.71
C GLU A 425 -7.86 13.96 -35.45
N VAL A 426 -6.83 14.27 -36.24
CA VAL A 426 -6.24 15.62 -36.29
C VAL A 426 -7.28 16.57 -36.84
N LYS A 427 -7.58 17.67 -36.14
CA LYS A 427 -8.50 18.71 -36.60
C LYS A 427 -7.87 19.62 -37.60
#